data_2bd92792a6a491b455afdda52c160b34
#
_entry.id   2bd92792a6a491b455afdda52c160b34
#
_cell.length_a   1.000
_cell.length_b   1.000
_cell.length_c   1.000
_cell.angle_alpha   90.00
_cell.angle_beta   90.00
_cell.angle_gamma   90.00
#
_symmetry.space_group_name_H-M   'P 1'
#
loop_
_entity.id
_entity.type
_entity.pdbx_description
1 polymer ?
#
loop_
_entity_poly.entity_id
_entity_poly.type
_entity_poly.pdbx_seq_one_letter_code
_entity_poly.pdbx_strand_id
1 'polypeptide(L)'
;MGTTGLEIADRLAGRAEFTLITLDDDKRKDPAAKREALNDADFVILCLPDDAAKEAVAMTTSSHTRIIDASTAYRIDPDWAYGFAEYRIGQRDRIASARLVSNPGCYPTGFLGLVAPLVAAGLIPADWPYTVNAVSGYSGGGKALIQRFEGEGADIGYRTY
;
A
#
# COMPACT_ATOMS: atom_id res chain seq x y z
N MET A 1 -1.94 7.96 13.76
CA MET A 1 -1.94 7.61 12.33
C MET A 1 -0.52 7.75 11.78
N GLY A 2 -0.09 6.92 10.82
CA GLY A 2 1.18 7.11 10.10
C GLY A 2 1.04 8.18 9.00
N THR A 3 2.17 8.66 8.45
CA THR A 3 2.21 9.73 7.44
C THR A 3 1.31 9.44 6.23
N THR A 4 1.36 8.22 5.69
CA THR A 4 0.55 7.81 4.53
C THR A 4 -0.96 7.89 4.81
N GLY A 5 -1.40 7.44 5.99
CA GLY A 5 -2.80 7.50 6.36
C GLY A 5 -3.32 8.93 6.53
N LEU A 6 -2.47 9.84 7.04
CA LEU A 6 -2.81 11.27 7.13
C LEU A 6 -2.93 11.91 5.74
N GLU A 7 -1.99 11.66 4.84
CA GLU A 7 -2.07 12.18 3.46
C GLU A 7 -3.30 11.69 2.70
N ILE A 8 -3.68 10.42 2.87
CA ILE A 8 -4.89 9.88 2.25
C ILE A 8 -6.13 10.58 2.80
N ALA A 9 -6.22 10.75 4.12
CA ALA A 9 -7.33 11.45 4.75
C ALA A 9 -7.45 12.89 4.23
N ASP A 10 -6.34 13.62 4.15
CA ASP A 10 -6.30 14.98 3.62
C ASP A 10 -6.74 15.06 2.16
N ARG A 11 -6.31 14.12 1.32
CA ARG A 11 -6.69 14.07 -0.10
C ARG A 11 -8.15 13.69 -0.33
N LEU A 12 -8.76 12.99 0.60
CA LEU A 12 -10.17 12.62 0.57
C LEU A 12 -11.07 13.66 1.25
N ALA A 13 -10.49 14.52 2.09
CA ALA A 13 -11.23 15.57 2.78
C ALA A 13 -11.87 16.55 1.77
N GLY A 14 -13.14 16.85 1.97
CA GLY A 14 -13.90 17.76 1.11
C GLY A 14 -14.37 17.19 -0.22
N ARG A 15 -14.10 15.91 -0.50
CA ARG A 15 -14.64 15.22 -1.67
C ARG A 15 -16.03 14.68 -1.36
N ALA A 16 -17.05 15.27 -2.00
CA ALA A 16 -18.46 14.99 -1.72
C ALA A 16 -18.89 13.54 -2.03
N GLU A 17 -18.14 12.84 -2.89
CA GLU A 17 -18.38 11.44 -3.24
C GLU A 17 -17.94 10.43 -2.19
N PHE A 18 -17.21 10.88 -1.14
CA PHE A 18 -16.74 10.01 -0.06
C PHE A 18 -17.25 10.48 1.31
N THR A 19 -17.69 9.53 2.10
CA THR A 19 -17.93 9.69 3.54
C THR A 19 -16.83 8.96 4.30
N LEU A 20 -15.99 9.69 5.03
CA LEU A 20 -14.90 9.09 5.79
C LEU A 20 -15.42 8.53 7.12
N ILE A 21 -15.21 7.25 7.35
CA ILE A 21 -15.40 6.62 8.65
C ILE A 21 -14.13 6.80 9.46
N THR A 22 -14.18 7.56 10.53
CA THR A 22 -13.05 7.77 11.45
C THR A 22 -13.38 7.25 12.83
N LEU A 23 -12.44 6.52 13.44
CA LEU A 23 -12.54 6.11 14.82
C LEU A 23 -11.86 7.13 15.72
N ASP A 24 -12.55 7.53 16.79
CA ASP A 24 -11.97 8.34 17.86
C ASP A 24 -10.80 7.62 18.52
N ASP A 25 -9.89 8.37 19.15
CA ASP A 25 -8.64 7.82 19.68
C ASP A 25 -8.85 6.72 20.74
N ASP A 26 -9.89 6.79 21.54
CA ASP A 26 -10.30 5.78 22.51
C ASP A 26 -10.80 4.49 21.83
N LYS A 27 -11.52 4.62 20.71
CA LYS A 27 -12.07 3.49 19.94
C LYS A 27 -11.07 2.84 18.99
N ARG A 28 -9.97 3.52 18.65
CA ARG A 28 -8.94 2.97 17.75
C ARG A 28 -8.27 1.70 18.27
N LYS A 29 -8.29 1.45 19.57
CA LYS A 29 -7.74 0.25 20.20
C LYS A 29 -8.79 -0.80 20.50
N ASP A 30 -10.08 -0.47 20.38
CA ASP A 30 -11.17 -1.40 20.60
C ASP A 30 -11.35 -2.33 19.39
N PRO A 31 -11.19 -3.66 19.58
CA PRO A 31 -11.36 -4.63 18.50
C PRO A 31 -12.79 -4.68 17.95
N ALA A 32 -13.80 -4.43 18.78
CA ALA A 32 -15.19 -4.44 18.35
C ALA A 32 -15.49 -3.25 17.44
N ALA A 33 -15.10 -2.04 17.85
CA ALA A 33 -15.25 -0.83 17.06
C ALA A 33 -14.47 -0.90 15.72
N LYS A 34 -13.26 -1.48 15.74
CA LYS A 34 -12.50 -1.73 14.50
C LYS A 34 -13.23 -2.67 13.56
N ARG A 35 -13.73 -3.80 14.08
CA ARG A 35 -14.46 -4.79 13.28
C ARG A 35 -15.71 -4.18 12.66
N GLU A 36 -16.47 -3.41 13.43
CA GLU A 36 -17.64 -2.70 12.96
C GLU A 36 -17.27 -1.76 11.80
N ALA A 37 -16.34 -0.84 12.00
CA ALA A 37 -15.91 0.11 10.98
C ALA A 37 -15.38 -0.56 9.70
N LEU A 38 -14.60 -1.66 9.85
CA LEU A 38 -14.05 -2.41 8.71
C LEU A 38 -15.16 -3.09 7.88
N ASN A 39 -16.23 -3.54 8.51
CA ASN A 39 -17.30 -4.27 7.82
C ASN A 39 -18.44 -3.37 7.33
N ASP A 40 -18.54 -2.16 7.85
CA ASP A 40 -19.54 -1.15 7.45
C ASP A 40 -19.06 -0.30 6.26
N ALA A 41 -17.76 -0.24 6.03
CA ALA A 41 -17.17 0.53 4.95
C ALA A 41 -17.32 -0.16 3.58
N ASP A 42 -17.58 0.61 2.52
CA ASP A 42 -17.49 0.14 1.13
C ASP A 42 -16.04 -0.08 0.72
N PHE A 43 -15.13 0.80 1.18
CA PHE A 43 -13.70 0.75 0.90
C PHE A 43 -12.88 0.92 2.18
N VAL A 44 -11.91 0.04 2.34
CA VAL A 44 -10.92 0.11 3.43
C VAL A 44 -9.53 0.31 2.82
N ILE A 45 -8.79 1.32 3.30
CA ILE A 45 -7.39 1.55 2.91
C ILE A 45 -6.52 1.27 4.13
N LEU A 46 -5.73 0.20 4.07
CA LEU A 46 -4.84 -0.21 5.14
C LEU A 46 -3.45 0.41 4.96
N CYS A 47 -3.07 1.29 5.88
CA CYS A 47 -1.73 1.87 5.97
C CYS A 47 -1.08 1.40 7.28
N LEU A 48 -0.92 0.11 7.41
CA LEU A 48 -0.52 -0.60 8.63
C LEU A 48 0.76 -1.43 8.39
N PRO A 49 1.52 -1.78 9.45
CA PRO A 49 2.50 -2.85 9.37
C PRO A 49 1.86 -4.19 8.99
N ASP A 50 2.64 -5.10 8.41
CA ASP A 50 2.16 -6.36 7.83
C ASP A 50 1.26 -7.19 8.77
N ASP A 51 1.67 -7.37 10.03
CA ASP A 51 0.89 -8.17 10.97
C ASP A 51 -0.46 -7.51 11.31
N ALA A 52 -0.47 -6.20 11.49
CA ALA A 52 -1.69 -5.45 11.74
C ALA A 52 -2.61 -5.39 10.49
N ALA A 53 -2.03 -5.39 9.28
CA ALA A 53 -2.77 -5.48 8.04
C ALA A 53 -3.46 -6.85 7.91
N LYS A 54 -2.73 -7.94 8.21
CA LYS A 54 -3.30 -9.30 8.23
C LYS A 54 -4.43 -9.45 9.24
N GLU A 55 -4.26 -8.89 10.44
CA GLU A 55 -5.30 -8.85 11.46
C GLU A 55 -6.55 -8.11 10.96
N ALA A 56 -6.39 -6.92 10.38
CA ALA A 56 -7.49 -6.12 9.85
C ALA A 56 -8.22 -6.86 8.72
N VAL A 57 -7.50 -7.50 7.81
CA VAL A 57 -8.09 -8.32 6.73
C VAL A 57 -8.89 -9.48 7.31
N ALA A 58 -8.37 -10.19 8.31
CA ALA A 58 -9.07 -11.28 8.99
C ALA A 58 -10.33 -10.82 9.74
N MET A 59 -10.37 -9.58 10.23
CA MET A 59 -11.54 -8.97 10.85
C MET A 59 -12.61 -8.55 9.83
N THR A 60 -12.25 -8.37 8.56
CA THR A 60 -13.16 -7.90 7.51
C THR A 60 -13.87 -9.09 6.87
N THR A 61 -14.99 -9.47 7.43
CA THR A 61 -15.82 -10.61 6.99
C THR A 61 -16.89 -10.23 5.96
N SER A 62 -17.17 -8.95 5.80
CA SER A 62 -18.11 -8.42 4.82
C SER A 62 -17.64 -8.71 3.39
N SER A 63 -18.52 -9.25 2.55
CA SER A 63 -18.24 -9.57 1.15
C SER A 63 -18.28 -8.34 0.24
N HIS A 64 -18.94 -7.25 0.65
CA HIS A 64 -19.02 -6.03 -0.14
C HIS A 64 -17.82 -5.11 0.10
N THR A 65 -17.21 -5.15 1.27
CA THR A 65 -16.07 -4.29 1.59
C THR A 65 -14.87 -4.60 0.71
N ARG A 66 -14.40 -3.61 -0.02
CA ARG A 66 -13.18 -3.69 -0.82
C ARG A 66 -11.99 -3.20 -0.01
N ILE A 67 -10.86 -3.90 -0.10
CA ILE A 67 -9.65 -3.59 0.68
C ILE A 67 -8.53 -3.21 -0.26
N ILE A 68 -7.87 -2.08 0.02
CA ILE A 68 -6.61 -1.66 -0.57
C ILE A 68 -5.56 -1.71 0.54
N ASP A 69 -4.58 -2.60 0.41
CA ASP A 69 -3.52 -2.75 1.41
C ASP A 69 -2.20 -2.16 0.91
N ALA A 70 -1.63 -1.24 1.68
CA ALA A 70 -0.35 -0.59 1.37
C ALA A 70 0.86 -1.28 2.03
N SER A 71 0.65 -2.32 2.83
CA SER A 71 1.72 -3.11 3.43
C SER A 71 2.45 -4.00 2.41
N THR A 72 3.40 -4.78 2.86
CA THR A 72 4.07 -5.78 2.00
C THR A 72 3.39 -7.15 2.04
N ALA A 73 2.42 -7.34 2.96
CA ALA A 73 1.86 -8.63 3.32
C ALA A 73 1.23 -9.41 2.15
N TYR A 74 0.65 -8.68 1.18
CA TYR A 74 -0.17 -9.28 0.12
C TYR A 74 0.32 -9.00 -1.30
N ARG A 75 1.51 -8.44 -1.47
CA ARG A 75 2.02 -8.03 -2.79
C ARG A 75 2.27 -9.20 -3.74
N ILE A 76 2.54 -10.39 -3.21
CA ILE A 76 2.78 -11.62 -3.98
C ILE A 76 1.68 -12.66 -3.78
N ASP A 77 0.61 -12.31 -3.08
CA ASP A 77 -0.52 -13.20 -2.84
C ASP A 77 -1.37 -13.33 -4.11
N PRO A 78 -1.64 -14.54 -4.63
CA PRO A 78 -2.36 -14.76 -5.88
C PRO A 78 -3.83 -14.33 -5.83
N ASP A 79 -4.44 -14.30 -4.64
CA ASP A 79 -5.82 -13.89 -4.43
C ASP A 79 -6.00 -12.37 -4.43
N TRP A 80 -4.90 -11.62 -4.40
CA TRP A 80 -4.88 -10.17 -4.44
C TRP A 80 -4.57 -9.64 -5.84
N ALA A 81 -5.27 -8.59 -6.26
CA ALA A 81 -4.88 -7.85 -7.46
C ALA A 81 -3.70 -6.92 -7.13
N TYR A 82 -2.61 -7.06 -7.86
CA TYR A 82 -1.49 -6.12 -7.73
C TYR A 82 -1.88 -4.76 -8.30
N GLY A 83 -1.84 -3.72 -7.51
CA GLY A 83 -2.44 -2.40 -7.75
C GLY A 83 -1.68 -1.48 -8.73
N PHE A 84 -0.89 -2.03 -9.65
CA PHE A 84 -0.23 -1.27 -10.71
C PHE A 84 -0.97 -1.48 -12.03
N ALA A 85 -1.85 -0.54 -12.37
CA ALA A 85 -2.79 -0.67 -13.49
C ALA A 85 -2.11 -0.80 -14.86
N GLU A 86 -0.95 -0.17 -15.03
CA GLU A 86 -0.16 -0.15 -16.27
C GLU A 86 0.84 -1.31 -16.38
N TYR A 87 0.94 -2.14 -15.34
CA TYR A 87 1.89 -3.25 -15.24
C TYR A 87 1.76 -4.26 -16.40
N ARG A 88 0.52 -4.54 -16.83
CA ARG A 88 0.22 -5.43 -17.94
C ARG A 88 -1.17 -5.16 -18.52
N ILE A 89 -1.38 -5.64 -19.74
CA ILE A 89 -2.69 -5.57 -20.41
C ILE A 89 -3.77 -6.26 -19.53
N GLY A 90 -4.92 -5.62 -19.37
CA GLY A 90 -6.04 -6.09 -18.54
C GLY A 90 -5.88 -5.90 -17.02
N GLN A 91 -4.74 -5.40 -16.55
CA GLN A 91 -4.53 -5.20 -15.11
C GLN A 91 -5.46 -4.14 -14.51
N ARG A 92 -5.77 -3.09 -15.26
CA ARG A 92 -6.73 -2.05 -14.85
C ARG A 92 -8.11 -2.67 -14.54
N ASP A 93 -8.59 -3.53 -15.42
CA ASP A 93 -9.91 -4.18 -15.27
C ASP A 93 -9.88 -5.18 -14.11
N ARG A 94 -8.76 -5.91 -13.93
CA ARG A 94 -8.55 -6.77 -12.77
C ARG A 94 -8.62 -5.98 -11.46
N ILE A 95 -7.95 -4.84 -11.38
CA ILE A 95 -8.00 -3.97 -10.19
C ILE A 95 -9.42 -3.44 -9.98
N ALA A 96 -10.09 -2.97 -11.04
CA ALA A 96 -11.44 -2.41 -10.96
C ALA A 96 -12.47 -3.43 -10.43
N SER A 97 -12.33 -4.69 -10.79
CA SER A 97 -13.23 -5.78 -10.37
C SER A 97 -12.82 -6.48 -9.07
N ALA A 98 -11.56 -6.33 -8.63
CA ALA A 98 -11.06 -7.03 -7.45
C ALA A 98 -11.62 -6.46 -6.15
N ARG A 99 -11.94 -7.34 -5.20
CA ARG A 99 -12.25 -6.98 -3.82
C ARG A 99 -11.01 -6.64 -3.03
N LEU A 100 -9.89 -7.33 -3.29
CA LEU A 100 -8.63 -7.23 -2.59
C LEU A 100 -7.56 -6.70 -3.54
N VAL A 101 -6.96 -5.56 -3.20
CA VAL A 101 -5.93 -4.90 -4.00
C VAL A 101 -4.71 -4.61 -3.13
N SER A 102 -3.54 -5.09 -3.54
CA SER A 102 -2.28 -4.77 -2.87
C SER A 102 -1.61 -3.57 -3.54
N ASN A 103 -1.36 -2.51 -2.79
CA ASN A 103 -0.68 -1.32 -3.32
C ASN A 103 0.80 -1.62 -3.61
N PRO A 104 1.31 -1.28 -4.80
CA PRO A 104 2.72 -1.52 -5.16
C PRO A 104 3.69 -0.75 -4.26
N GLY A 105 4.87 -1.35 -4.04
CA GLY A 105 5.98 -0.64 -3.42
C GLY A 105 6.66 0.31 -4.41
N CYS A 106 7.37 1.32 -3.90
CA CYS A 106 8.05 2.33 -4.72
C CYS A 106 9.11 1.71 -5.67
N TYR A 107 9.98 0.85 -5.16
CA TYR A 107 10.98 0.17 -6.00
C TYR A 107 10.39 -0.76 -7.06
N PRO A 108 9.46 -1.67 -6.71
CA PRO A 108 8.77 -2.48 -7.71
C PRO A 108 8.03 -1.67 -8.76
N THR A 109 7.43 -0.54 -8.40
CA THR A 109 6.75 0.34 -9.37
C THR A 109 7.74 0.87 -10.40
N GLY A 110 8.88 1.41 -9.97
CA GLY A 110 9.93 1.89 -10.87
C GLY A 110 10.50 0.78 -11.76
N PHE A 111 10.82 -0.36 -11.17
CA PHE A 111 11.36 -1.51 -11.91
C PHE A 111 10.36 -2.06 -12.93
N LEU A 112 9.15 -2.35 -12.52
CA LEU A 112 8.11 -2.91 -13.40
C LEU A 112 7.69 -1.92 -14.49
N GLY A 113 7.64 -0.62 -14.17
CA GLY A 113 7.34 0.42 -15.16
C GLY A 113 8.35 0.47 -16.30
N LEU A 114 9.62 0.14 -16.03
CA LEU A 114 10.69 0.09 -17.04
C LEU A 114 10.80 -1.27 -17.73
N VAL A 115 10.75 -2.36 -16.96
CA VAL A 115 11.12 -3.71 -17.46
C VAL A 115 9.92 -4.46 -18.04
N ALA A 116 8.73 -4.36 -17.42
CA ALA A 116 7.59 -5.13 -17.85
C ALA A 116 7.16 -4.88 -19.32
N PRO A 117 7.11 -3.63 -19.83
CA PRO A 117 6.80 -3.40 -21.24
C PRO A 117 7.85 -3.97 -22.19
N LEU A 118 9.13 -3.97 -21.82
CA LEU A 118 10.22 -4.54 -22.64
C LEU A 118 10.14 -6.06 -22.71
N VAL A 119 9.84 -6.69 -21.60
CA VAL A 119 9.58 -8.14 -21.54
C VAL A 119 8.34 -8.49 -22.37
N ALA A 120 7.25 -7.75 -22.21
CA ALA A 120 6.02 -7.98 -22.97
C ALA A 120 6.20 -7.80 -24.47
N ALA A 121 7.11 -6.90 -24.91
CA ALA A 121 7.48 -6.71 -26.30
C ALA A 121 8.52 -7.74 -26.82
N GLY A 122 8.98 -8.68 -25.96
CA GLY A 122 10.01 -9.65 -26.33
C GLY A 122 11.40 -9.06 -26.57
N LEU A 123 11.65 -7.83 -26.11
CA LEU A 123 12.94 -7.14 -26.30
C LEU A 123 13.99 -7.60 -25.29
N ILE A 124 13.56 -8.04 -24.14
CA ILE A 124 14.41 -8.61 -23.08
C ILE A 124 13.74 -9.86 -22.48
N PRO A 125 14.52 -10.88 -22.07
CA PRO A 125 13.97 -12.13 -21.53
C PRO A 125 13.40 -11.95 -20.12
N ALA A 126 12.30 -12.63 -19.77
CA ALA A 126 11.68 -12.57 -18.46
C ALA A 126 12.49 -13.26 -17.35
N ASP A 127 13.31 -14.24 -17.70
CA ASP A 127 14.09 -15.11 -16.81
C ASP A 127 15.55 -14.64 -16.64
N TRP A 128 15.90 -13.44 -17.13
CA TRP A 128 17.23 -12.88 -16.96
C TRP A 128 17.41 -12.33 -15.52
N PRO A 129 18.59 -12.52 -14.92
CA PRO A 129 18.87 -12.00 -13.58
C PRO A 129 19.17 -10.49 -13.62
N TYR A 130 18.12 -9.68 -13.61
CA TYR A 130 18.24 -8.22 -13.61
C TYR A 130 18.75 -7.71 -12.27
N THR A 131 19.67 -6.77 -12.29
CA THR A 131 20.10 -6.02 -11.11
C THR A 131 19.44 -4.65 -11.09
N VAL A 132 19.04 -4.18 -9.89
CA VAL A 132 18.41 -2.88 -9.70
C VAL A 132 19.22 -2.06 -8.73
N ASN A 133 19.70 -0.90 -9.20
CA ASN A 133 20.31 0.10 -8.34
C ASN A 133 19.35 1.29 -8.26
N ALA A 134 18.89 1.61 -7.05
CA ALA A 134 17.90 2.65 -6.87
C ALA A 134 18.22 3.49 -5.63
N VAL A 135 17.82 4.75 -5.66
CA VAL A 135 17.95 5.70 -4.54
C VAL A 135 16.56 6.04 -4.03
N SER A 136 16.40 6.01 -2.71
CA SER A 136 15.15 6.40 -2.04
C SER A 136 15.41 7.52 -1.03
N GLY A 137 14.46 8.42 -0.92
CA GLY A 137 14.42 9.35 0.19
C GLY A 137 14.14 8.63 1.52
N TYR A 138 14.68 9.14 2.62
CA TYR A 138 14.50 8.55 3.95
C TYR A 138 13.03 8.48 4.39
N SER A 139 12.18 9.38 3.87
CA SER A 139 10.73 9.33 4.13
C SER A 139 10.07 8.05 3.64
N GLY A 140 10.64 7.38 2.63
CA GLY A 140 10.19 6.08 2.14
C GLY A 140 10.29 4.95 3.17
N GLY A 141 11.15 5.08 4.17
CA GLY A 141 11.25 4.16 5.31
C GLY A 141 10.31 4.47 6.47
N GLY A 142 9.39 5.41 6.26
CA GLY A 142 8.36 5.77 7.24
C GLY A 142 8.90 6.49 8.48
N LYS A 143 8.05 6.55 9.50
CA LYS A 143 8.30 7.35 10.71
C LYS A 143 9.65 7.07 11.39
N ALA A 144 10.10 5.83 11.39
CA ALA A 144 11.36 5.45 12.03
C ALA A 144 12.57 6.07 11.33
N LEU A 145 12.61 6.05 9.99
CA LEU A 145 13.69 6.68 9.25
C LEU A 145 13.59 8.20 9.28
N ILE A 146 12.39 8.77 9.20
CA ILE A 146 12.17 10.22 9.34
C ILE A 146 12.75 10.70 10.68
N GLN A 147 12.40 10.08 11.80
CA GLN A 147 12.93 10.42 13.11
C GLN A 147 14.46 10.30 13.19
N ARG A 148 15.03 9.30 12.53
CA ARG A 148 16.47 9.08 12.49
C ARG A 148 17.21 10.15 11.71
N PHE A 149 16.64 10.65 10.62
CA PHE A 149 17.28 11.63 9.74
C PHE A 149 16.98 13.08 10.11
N GLU A 150 15.90 13.35 10.83
CA GLU A 150 15.48 14.69 11.24
C GLU A 150 15.64 14.95 12.75
N GLY A 151 15.94 13.90 13.55
CA GLY A 151 16.14 14.01 14.99
C GLY A 151 17.47 14.66 15.37
N GLU A 152 17.59 15.07 16.64
CA GLU A 152 18.84 15.59 17.18
C GLU A 152 19.97 14.55 17.08
N GLY A 153 21.12 14.93 16.53
CA GLY A 153 22.25 14.04 16.28
C GLY A 153 22.09 13.17 15.02
N ALA A 154 21.22 13.56 14.10
CA ALA A 154 21.00 12.85 12.85
C ALA A 154 22.29 12.69 12.06
N ASP A 155 22.65 11.46 11.75
CA ASP A 155 23.71 11.11 10.82
C ASP A 155 23.12 11.13 9.40
N ILE A 156 23.34 12.21 8.67
CA ILE A 156 22.80 12.46 7.32
C ILE A 156 23.68 11.75 6.27
N GLY A 157 24.06 10.52 6.51
CA GLY A 157 24.86 9.73 5.58
C GLY A 157 23.99 8.97 4.57
N TYR A 158 24.54 8.76 3.37
CA TYR A 158 24.05 7.76 2.43
C TYR A 158 24.17 6.36 3.07
N ARG A 159 23.09 5.57 3.01
CA ARG A 159 23.10 4.18 3.50
C ARG A 159 22.58 3.25 2.41
N THR A 160 23.22 2.10 2.31
CA THR A 160 22.68 0.95 1.56
C THR A 160 21.52 0.34 2.33
N TYR A 161 20.52 -0.07 1.60
CA TYR A 161 19.27 -0.61 2.13
C TYR A 161 19.33 -2.14 2.13
#